data_f9dbc333da1f3853a9c0a208cf475cf7
#
_entry.id   f9dbc333da1f3853a9c0a208cf475cf7
#
_cell.length_a   1.000
_cell.length_b   1.000
_cell.length_c   1.000
_cell.angle_alpha   90.00
_cell.angle_beta   90.00
_cell.angle_gamma   90.00
#
_symmetry.space_group_name_H-M   'P 1'
#
loop_
_entity.id
_entity.type
_entity.pdbx_description
1 polymer ?
#
loop_
_entity_poly.entity_id
_entity_poly.type
_entity_poly.pdbx_seq_one_letter_code
_entity_poly.pdbx_strand_id
1 'polypeptide(L)'
;MKLNSNIFRANDIRGVAFEDLTQDVVFALGKALGTESIGRNQNDFIIGRDGRLSSPQLFEWLSEGVLSTGCNVIDIGIVPSPVFYFSTFNLSSSSGTVITGSHNPADYNGFKILFHNHSTSSEEIQSIKQKIKDQDFLSGKGKMRSIDVVEDYIDEVISNIKLERQLKISIDCGNGAAGVVAQRIYEGLGCEVEGLFCDLNGEFPNHHPDPSRPENVKDVIKSVTKNKLDLGLAFDGDADRLGVISPSGEMIFPDMQMILFSEHILKKNPNSKIVFDVKCSKLLEKAILKSNGTPIMSKTGHTFIKTSIRKNNAILGGEMSGHIFFNDRWPGFDDGVYAGARMLEIISSSEEDDIFKDLPKLVSTPEINIPTKDEDKFAIIDEFKEKSNFEGGNIIDIDGIRVEFDDGWGLLRASNTSPVLVLRFEADSAKTLNEIKEMFKDNLRKIDASLTDF
;
A
#
# COMPACT_ATOMS: atom_id res chain seq x y z
N MET A 1 -27.32 9.98 -15.23
CA MET A 1 -26.12 9.85 -14.36
C MET A 1 -24.97 10.61 -14.99
N LYS A 2 -24.35 11.52 -14.27
CA LYS A 2 -23.11 12.21 -14.69
C LYS A 2 -21.93 11.39 -14.11
N LEU A 3 -21.17 10.71 -14.97
CA LEU A 3 -20.04 9.88 -14.56
C LEU A 3 -18.73 10.67 -14.72
N ASN A 4 -18.06 10.97 -13.59
CA ASN A 4 -16.70 11.51 -13.63
C ASN A 4 -15.72 10.37 -13.99
N SER A 5 -15.14 10.44 -15.19
CA SER A 5 -14.22 9.40 -15.67
C SER A 5 -12.93 9.28 -14.85
N ASN A 6 -12.54 10.33 -14.13
CA ASN A 6 -11.28 10.40 -13.39
C ASN A 6 -11.31 9.62 -12.08
N ILE A 7 -12.48 9.16 -11.61
CA ILE A 7 -12.56 8.29 -10.45
C ILE A 7 -12.03 6.86 -10.73
N PHE A 8 -12.04 6.42 -12.00
CA PHE A 8 -11.57 5.10 -12.43
C PHE A 8 -10.07 5.14 -12.69
N ARG A 9 -9.27 4.92 -11.65
CA ARG A 9 -7.82 5.01 -11.68
C ARG A 9 -7.17 3.69 -12.09
N ALA A 10 -5.85 3.63 -12.08
CA ALA A 10 -5.12 2.44 -12.51
C ALA A 10 -5.32 1.22 -11.59
N ASN A 11 -5.54 1.44 -10.29
CA ASN A 11 -5.54 0.38 -9.28
C ASN A 11 -6.81 0.32 -8.44
N ASP A 12 -7.62 1.37 -8.44
CA ASP A 12 -8.84 1.50 -7.63
C ASP A 12 -9.83 2.49 -8.25
N ILE A 13 -11.01 2.59 -7.64
CA ILE A 13 -11.97 3.65 -7.93
C ILE A 13 -11.95 4.60 -6.74
N ARG A 14 -11.72 5.89 -6.96
CA ARG A 14 -11.54 6.87 -5.89
C ARG A 14 -12.03 8.26 -6.29
N GLY A 15 -12.74 8.94 -5.39
CA GLY A 15 -13.27 10.28 -5.62
C GLY A 15 -13.71 10.97 -4.33
N VAL A 16 -14.16 12.22 -4.44
CA VAL A 16 -14.77 12.95 -3.34
C VAL A 16 -16.15 12.35 -3.06
N ALA A 17 -16.37 11.97 -1.79
CA ALA A 17 -17.64 11.35 -1.37
C ALA A 17 -18.80 12.31 -1.61
N PHE A 18 -19.92 11.78 -2.13
CA PHE A 18 -21.16 12.47 -2.45
C PHE A 18 -21.08 13.50 -3.61
N GLU A 19 -19.88 13.90 -4.06
CA GLU A 19 -19.66 14.75 -5.23
C GLU A 19 -19.36 13.90 -6.47
N ASP A 20 -18.31 13.11 -6.42
CA ASP A 20 -17.91 12.16 -7.45
C ASP A 20 -18.59 10.80 -7.27
N LEU A 21 -18.67 10.34 -6.01
CA LEU A 21 -19.28 9.09 -5.60
C LEU A 21 -20.74 9.33 -5.18
N THR A 22 -21.56 9.73 -6.15
CA THR A 22 -23.00 9.96 -5.92
C THR A 22 -23.77 8.66 -5.85
N GLN A 23 -25.01 8.71 -5.33
CA GLN A 23 -25.90 7.53 -5.24
C GLN A 23 -26.01 6.79 -6.58
N ASP A 24 -26.30 7.50 -7.67
CA ASP A 24 -26.45 6.89 -9.00
C ASP A 24 -25.18 6.18 -9.45
N VAL A 25 -24.01 6.80 -9.20
CA VAL A 25 -22.70 6.26 -9.61
C VAL A 25 -22.36 5.00 -8.79
N VAL A 26 -22.54 5.05 -7.46
CA VAL A 26 -22.21 3.94 -6.56
C VAL A 26 -23.18 2.77 -6.73
N PHE A 27 -24.47 3.05 -6.93
CA PHE A 27 -25.47 2.03 -7.26
C PHE A 27 -25.15 1.34 -8.60
N ALA A 28 -24.81 2.11 -9.64
CA ALA A 28 -24.42 1.56 -10.94
C ALA A 28 -23.11 0.76 -10.84
N LEU A 29 -22.15 1.21 -10.00
CA LEU A 29 -20.95 0.45 -9.70
C LEU A 29 -21.31 -0.89 -9.03
N GLY A 30 -22.18 -0.90 -8.04
CA GLY A 30 -22.68 -2.13 -7.41
C GLY A 30 -23.28 -3.10 -8.42
N LYS A 31 -24.09 -2.61 -9.38
CA LYS A 31 -24.62 -3.43 -10.47
C LYS A 31 -23.52 -4.01 -11.36
N ALA A 32 -22.54 -3.22 -11.71
CA ALA A 32 -21.40 -3.68 -12.53
C ALA A 32 -20.62 -4.79 -11.79
N LEU A 33 -20.31 -4.57 -10.50
CA LEU A 33 -19.55 -5.54 -9.69
C LEU A 33 -20.33 -6.84 -9.46
N GLY A 34 -21.63 -6.77 -9.15
CA GLY A 34 -22.49 -7.95 -9.00
C GLY A 34 -22.60 -8.75 -10.30
N THR A 35 -22.73 -8.04 -11.45
CA THR A 35 -22.77 -8.67 -12.78
C THR A 35 -21.44 -9.37 -13.09
N GLU A 36 -20.30 -8.72 -12.83
CA GLU A 36 -18.97 -9.30 -13.02
C GLU A 36 -18.74 -10.52 -12.11
N SER A 37 -19.17 -10.43 -10.84
CA SER A 37 -19.03 -11.53 -9.88
C SER A 37 -19.78 -12.78 -10.37
N ILE A 38 -21.05 -12.63 -10.76
CA ILE A 38 -21.86 -13.74 -11.32
C ILE A 38 -21.24 -14.27 -12.61
N GLY A 39 -20.79 -13.39 -13.51
CA GLY A 39 -20.11 -13.77 -14.76
C GLY A 39 -18.83 -14.59 -14.53
N ARG A 40 -18.23 -14.46 -13.37
CA ARG A 40 -17.05 -15.23 -12.91
C ARG A 40 -17.42 -16.43 -12.02
N ASN A 41 -18.69 -16.85 -12.00
CA ASN A 41 -19.21 -17.94 -11.18
C ASN A 41 -19.08 -17.71 -9.66
N GLN A 42 -19.10 -16.44 -9.22
CA GLN A 42 -19.12 -16.04 -7.81
C GLN A 42 -20.49 -15.43 -7.51
N ASN A 43 -21.36 -16.19 -6.81
CA ASN A 43 -22.71 -15.74 -6.48
C ASN A 43 -22.78 -14.90 -5.21
N ASP A 44 -21.71 -14.88 -4.42
CA ASP A 44 -21.54 -14.06 -3.23
C ASP A 44 -20.47 -12.99 -3.51
N PHE A 45 -20.68 -11.77 -2.99
CA PHE A 45 -19.74 -10.65 -3.09
C PHE A 45 -19.51 -10.06 -1.69
N ILE A 46 -18.26 -10.06 -1.22
CA ILE A 46 -17.89 -9.57 0.10
C ILE A 46 -17.75 -8.06 0.08
N ILE A 47 -18.33 -7.36 1.05
CA ILE A 47 -18.18 -5.90 1.20
C ILE A 47 -17.74 -5.59 2.63
N GLY A 48 -16.53 -5.01 2.76
CA GLY A 48 -16.04 -4.36 3.97
C GLY A 48 -16.00 -2.85 3.81
N ARG A 49 -15.78 -2.12 4.89
CA ARG A 49 -15.64 -0.67 4.87
C ARG A 49 -14.71 -0.17 5.97
N ASP A 50 -14.05 0.97 5.73
CA ASP A 50 -13.29 1.69 6.76
C ASP A 50 -14.20 2.55 7.66
N GLY A 51 -13.57 3.28 8.59
CA GLY A 51 -14.27 4.12 9.56
C GLY A 51 -14.66 5.52 9.07
N ARG A 52 -14.52 5.85 7.79
CA ARG A 52 -14.89 7.16 7.25
C ARG A 52 -16.38 7.41 7.38
N LEU A 53 -16.76 8.68 7.62
CA LEU A 53 -18.16 9.07 7.81
C LEU A 53 -19.05 8.78 6.59
N SER A 54 -18.47 8.76 5.39
CA SER A 54 -19.18 8.44 4.15
C SER A 54 -19.35 6.95 3.88
N SER A 55 -18.55 6.07 4.52
CA SER A 55 -18.52 4.64 4.23
C SER A 55 -19.85 3.92 4.46
N PRO A 56 -20.64 4.22 5.50
CA PRO A 56 -21.95 3.59 5.69
C PRO A 56 -22.93 3.87 4.53
N GLN A 57 -23.02 5.09 4.06
CA GLN A 57 -23.94 5.46 2.98
C GLN A 57 -23.50 4.87 1.64
N LEU A 58 -22.17 4.87 1.37
CA LEU A 58 -21.63 4.25 0.15
C LEU A 58 -21.88 2.73 0.17
N PHE A 59 -21.79 2.09 1.34
CA PHE A 59 -22.12 0.68 1.52
C PHE A 59 -23.58 0.37 1.17
N GLU A 60 -24.53 1.18 1.64
CA GLU A 60 -25.95 1.02 1.30
C GLU A 60 -26.16 1.06 -0.21
N TRP A 61 -25.73 2.11 -0.88
CA TRP A 61 -25.91 2.26 -2.33
C TRP A 61 -25.22 1.17 -3.14
N LEU A 62 -24.01 0.78 -2.74
CA LEU A 62 -23.27 -0.28 -3.41
C LEU A 62 -23.95 -1.63 -3.26
N SER A 63 -24.32 -2.00 -2.02
CA SER A 63 -24.95 -3.28 -1.72
C SER A 63 -26.32 -3.43 -2.41
N GLU A 64 -27.14 -2.37 -2.44
CA GLU A 64 -28.40 -2.36 -3.21
C GLU A 64 -28.14 -2.62 -4.70
N GLY A 65 -27.10 -2.01 -5.27
CA GLY A 65 -26.69 -2.25 -6.65
C GLY A 65 -26.31 -3.71 -6.90
N VAL A 66 -25.44 -4.28 -6.05
CA VAL A 66 -25.03 -5.70 -6.15
C VAL A 66 -26.25 -6.64 -6.04
N LEU A 67 -27.08 -6.46 -5.02
CA LEU A 67 -28.27 -7.28 -4.77
C LEU A 67 -29.26 -7.27 -5.94
N SER A 68 -29.37 -6.12 -6.63
CA SER A 68 -30.28 -5.94 -7.77
C SER A 68 -29.89 -6.76 -9.01
N THR A 69 -28.69 -7.33 -9.04
CA THR A 69 -28.21 -8.22 -10.11
C THR A 69 -28.53 -9.69 -9.87
N GLY A 70 -28.92 -10.06 -8.65
CA GLY A 70 -29.07 -11.45 -8.19
C GLY A 70 -27.83 -11.96 -7.43
N CYS A 71 -26.75 -11.21 -7.39
CA CYS A 71 -25.57 -11.51 -6.56
C CYS A 71 -25.91 -11.27 -5.08
N ASN A 72 -25.47 -12.16 -4.20
CA ASN A 72 -25.63 -11.96 -2.76
C ASN A 72 -24.52 -11.06 -2.21
N VAL A 73 -24.78 -10.41 -1.08
CA VAL A 73 -23.80 -9.60 -0.34
C VAL A 73 -23.46 -10.27 0.98
N ILE A 74 -22.16 -10.37 1.26
CA ILE A 74 -21.62 -10.70 2.57
C ILE A 74 -21.06 -9.42 3.16
N ASP A 75 -21.76 -8.82 4.12
CA ASP A 75 -21.30 -7.66 4.88
C ASP A 75 -20.37 -8.13 6.00
N ILE A 76 -19.11 -7.71 5.95
CA ILE A 76 -18.10 -7.99 7.00
C ILE A 76 -17.86 -6.80 7.94
N GLY A 77 -18.67 -5.77 7.84
CA GLY A 77 -18.66 -4.63 8.77
C GLY A 77 -17.52 -3.64 8.53
N ILE A 78 -17.15 -2.95 9.61
CA ILE A 78 -16.04 -2.01 9.62
C ILE A 78 -14.74 -2.78 9.90
N VAL A 79 -13.87 -2.80 8.91
CA VAL A 79 -12.63 -3.58 8.94
C VAL A 79 -11.49 -2.84 8.21
N PRO A 80 -10.23 -3.06 8.59
CA PRO A 80 -9.10 -2.65 7.78
C PRO A 80 -9.01 -3.45 6.47
N SER A 81 -8.35 -2.90 5.45
CA SER A 81 -8.15 -3.57 4.16
C SER A 81 -7.56 -4.99 4.27
N PRO A 82 -6.56 -5.26 5.15
CA PRO A 82 -6.05 -6.61 5.36
C PRO A 82 -7.12 -7.63 5.80
N VAL A 83 -8.02 -7.25 6.69
CA VAL A 83 -9.13 -8.14 7.14
C VAL A 83 -10.09 -8.45 5.99
N PHE A 84 -10.37 -7.47 5.13
CA PHE A 84 -11.12 -7.73 3.90
C PHE A 84 -10.38 -8.72 2.99
N TYR A 85 -9.08 -8.53 2.75
CA TYR A 85 -8.30 -9.47 1.94
C TYR A 85 -8.31 -10.87 2.57
N PHE A 86 -8.05 -10.98 3.86
CA PHE A 86 -8.11 -12.22 4.60
C PHE A 86 -9.46 -12.94 4.43
N SER A 87 -10.57 -12.20 4.50
CA SER A 87 -11.92 -12.77 4.37
C SER A 87 -12.16 -13.44 3.00
N THR A 88 -11.52 -12.94 1.93
CA THR A 88 -11.67 -13.52 0.59
C THR A 88 -10.97 -14.89 0.43
N PHE A 89 -10.05 -15.23 1.32
CA PHE A 89 -9.42 -16.56 1.38
C PHE A 89 -10.16 -17.54 2.29
N ASN A 90 -10.95 -17.03 3.25
CA ASN A 90 -11.56 -17.85 4.30
C ASN A 90 -13.08 -17.99 4.20
N LEU A 91 -13.77 -17.14 3.43
CA LEU A 91 -15.21 -17.22 3.21
C LEU A 91 -15.57 -17.95 1.91
N SER A 92 -16.86 -18.08 1.65
CA SER A 92 -17.41 -18.75 0.46
C SER A 92 -17.19 -17.99 -0.85
N SER A 93 -16.73 -16.74 -0.80
CA SER A 93 -16.42 -15.93 -1.98
C SER A 93 -14.98 -15.45 -1.95
N SER A 94 -14.35 -15.46 -3.12
CA SER A 94 -13.04 -14.85 -3.37
C SER A 94 -13.13 -13.53 -4.13
N SER A 95 -14.34 -12.94 -4.19
CA SER A 95 -14.63 -11.67 -4.86
C SER A 95 -15.30 -10.71 -3.89
N GLY A 96 -14.93 -9.44 -3.98
CA GLY A 96 -15.49 -8.43 -3.09
C GLY A 96 -14.83 -7.06 -3.25
N THR A 97 -15.19 -6.16 -2.36
CA THR A 97 -14.58 -4.82 -2.28
C THR A 97 -14.50 -4.34 -0.83
N VAL A 98 -13.47 -3.57 -0.52
CA VAL A 98 -13.46 -2.73 0.68
C VAL A 98 -13.67 -1.27 0.27
N ILE A 99 -14.60 -0.61 0.97
CA ILE A 99 -14.88 0.81 0.82
C ILE A 99 -13.92 1.57 1.70
N THR A 100 -12.99 2.29 1.09
CA THR A 100 -11.94 3.02 1.81
C THR A 100 -11.36 4.16 0.97
N GLY A 101 -10.96 5.22 1.67
CA GLY A 101 -10.16 6.29 1.09
C GLY A 101 -8.66 6.14 1.39
N SER A 102 -8.23 5.05 2.12
CA SER A 102 -6.85 4.83 2.57
C SER A 102 -6.31 6.09 3.25
N HIS A 103 -5.16 6.60 2.82
CA HIS A 103 -4.52 7.82 3.32
C HIS A 103 -5.02 9.12 2.67
N ASN A 104 -6.12 9.12 1.92
CA ASN A 104 -6.68 10.37 1.35
C ASN A 104 -7.37 11.21 2.43
N PRO A 105 -7.61 12.53 2.18
CA PRO A 105 -8.40 13.38 3.07
C PRO A 105 -9.76 12.79 3.46
N ALA A 106 -10.35 13.26 4.55
CA ALA A 106 -11.56 12.69 5.14
C ALA A 106 -12.79 12.73 4.21
N ASP A 107 -12.85 13.68 3.31
CA ASP A 107 -13.90 13.86 2.29
C ASP A 107 -13.78 12.92 1.08
N TYR A 108 -12.64 12.21 0.94
CA TYR A 108 -12.45 11.19 -0.09
C TYR A 108 -12.93 9.82 0.39
N ASN A 109 -13.34 9.00 -0.59
CA ASN A 109 -13.56 7.57 -0.39
C ASN A 109 -13.30 6.81 -1.70
N GLY A 110 -13.42 5.48 -1.68
CA GLY A 110 -13.15 4.67 -2.87
C GLY A 110 -13.46 3.19 -2.67
N PHE A 111 -13.05 2.39 -3.65
CA PHE A 111 -13.33 0.96 -3.72
C PHE A 111 -12.09 0.22 -4.20
N LYS A 112 -11.50 -0.62 -3.32
CA LYS A 112 -10.48 -1.60 -3.69
C LYS A 112 -11.18 -2.90 -3.99
N ILE A 113 -11.10 -3.37 -5.23
CA ILE A 113 -11.90 -4.46 -5.77
C ILE A 113 -11.05 -5.71 -5.99
N LEU A 114 -11.56 -6.86 -5.60
CA LEU A 114 -10.97 -8.17 -5.87
C LEU A 114 -11.93 -9.05 -6.66
N PHE A 115 -11.38 -9.82 -7.59
CA PHE A 115 -12.02 -10.98 -8.19
C PHE A 115 -11.08 -12.18 -8.10
N HIS A 116 -11.56 -13.32 -7.58
CA HIS A 116 -10.77 -14.54 -7.38
C HIS A 116 -9.46 -14.28 -6.58
N ASN A 117 -9.55 -13.50 -5.49
CA ASN A 117 -8.41 -13.08 -4.67
C ASN A 117 -7.37 -12.21 -5.40
N HIS A 118 -7.74 -11.65 -6.56
CA HIS A 118 -6.86 -10.79 -7.34
C HIS A 118 -7.38 -9.37 -7.38
N SER A 119 -6.53 -8.42 -7.05
CA SER A 119 -6.85 -7.00 -7.27
C SER A 119 -7.11 -6.75 -8.75
N THR A 120 -8.13 -5.97 -9.04
CA THR A 120 -8.49 -5.59 -10.40
C THR A 120 -7.34 -4.87 -11.10
N SER A 121 -7.08 -5.24 -12.36
CA SER A 121 -6.15 -4.53 -13.22
C SER A 121 -6.75 -3.23 -13.75
N SER A 122 -5.91 -2.37 -14.33
CA SER A 122 -6.36 -1.15 -14.98
C SER A 122 -7.38 -1.44 -16.10
N GLU A 123 -7.15 -2.49 -16.88
CA GLU A 123 -8.06 -2.94 -17.95
C GLU A 123 -9.41 -3.39 -17.39
N GLU A 124 -9.41 -4.12 -16.28
CA GLU A 124 -10.65 -4.55 -15.61
C GLU A 124 -11.43 -3.36 -15.06
N ILE A 125 -10.74 -2.35 -14.46
CA ILE A 125 -11.37 -1.12 -14.00
C ILE A 125 -12.00 -0.35 -15.17
N GLN A 126 -11.32 -0.26 -16.32
CA GLN A 126 -11.90 0.36 -17.51
C GLN A 126 -13.06 -0.47 -18.09
N SER A 127 -13.04 -1.80 -18.01
CA SER A 127 -14.15 -2.66 -18.38
C SER A 127 -15.38 -2.41 -17.49
N ILE A 128 -15.19 -2.31 -16.17
CA ILE A 128 -16.26 -1.94 -15.22
C ILE A 128 -16.86 -0.57 -15.58
N LYS A 129 -16.01 0.43 -15.85
CA LYS A 129 -16.45 1.76 -16.30
C LYS A 129 -17.27 1.69 -17.58
N GLN A 130 -16.86 0.89 -18.57
CA GLN A 130 -17.58 0.74 -19.82
C GLN A 130 -18.94 0.06 -19.59
N LYS A 131 -18.98 -0.99 -18.78
CA LYS A 131 -20.24 -1.67 -18.37
C LYS A 131 -21.24 -0.72 -17.71
N ILE A 132 -20.74 0.21 -16.88
CA ILE A 132 -21.58 1.28 -16.28
C ILE A 132 -22.14 2.20 -17.35
N LYS A 133 -21.33 2.64 -18.34
CA LYS A 133 -21.76 3.52 -19.43
C LYS A 133 -22.81 2.86 -20.32
N ASP A 134 -22.61 1.59 -20.63
CA ASP A 134 -23.49 0.82 -21.53
C ASP A 134 -24.74 0.31 -20.79
N GLN A 135 -24.81 0.44 -19.45
CA GLN A 135 -25.85 -0.10 -18.59
C GLN A 135 -26.04 -1.64 -18.78
N ASP A 136 -24.92 -2.33 -19.08
CA ASP A 136 -24.90 -3.77 -19.30
C ASP A 136 -24.84 -4.50 -17.96
N PHE A 137 -26.02 -4.71 -17.36
CA PHE A 137 -26.16 -5.30 -16.04
C PHE A 137 -27.13 -6.48 -16.06
N LEU A 138 -26.81 -7.50 -15.28
CA LEU A 138 -27.77 -8.52 -14.91
C LEU A 138 -28.89 -7.91 -14.06
N SER A 139 -30.02 -8.60 -14.00
CA SER A 139 -31.15 -8.24 -13.15
C SER A 139 -31.60 -9.48 -12.36
N GLY A 140 -31.78 -9.31 -11.06
CA GLY A 140 -32.14 -10.41 -10.17
C GLY A 140 -32.45 -9.92 -8.76
N LYS A 141 -32.47 -10.82 -7.81
CA LYS A 141 -32.73 -10.53 -6.40
C LYS A 141 -31.79 -11.35 -5.53
N GLY A 142 -30.67 -10.74 -5.11
CA GLY A 142 -29.73 -11.30 -4.16
C GLY A 142 -30.22 -11.21 -2.71
N LYS A 143 -29.47 -11.82 -1.81
CA LYS A 143 -29.67 -11.79 -0.35
C LYS A 143 -28.45 -11.21 0.32
N MET A 144 -28.65 -10.52 1.44
CA MET A 144 -27.56 -10.03 2.29
C MET A 144 -27.50 -10.82 3.58
N ARG A 145 -26.29 -11.11 4.03
CA ARG A 145 -25.98 -11.63 5.36
C ARG A 145 -24.74 -10.94 5.90
N SER A 146 -24.64 -10.84 7.22
CA SER A 146 -23.43 -10.32 7.88
C SER A 146 -22.64 -11.46 8.50
N ILE A 147 -21.31 -11.36 8.43
CA ILE A 147 -20.35 -12.29 9.05
C ILE A 147 -19.28 -11.46 9.74
N ASP A 148 -19.03 -11.74 11.01
CA ASP A 148 -17.88 -11.20 11.72
C ASP A 148 -16.65 -12.04 11.38
N VAL A 149 -15.57 -11.38 10.91
CA VAL A 149 -14.31 -12.00 10.50
C VAL A 149 -13.11 -11.47 11.30
N VAL A 150 -13.39 -10.54 12.23
CA VAL A 150 -12.33 -9.83 12.97
C VAL A 150 -11.59 -10.78 13.91
N GLU A 151 -12.32 -11.61 14.65
CA GLU A 151 -11.72 -12.56 15.57
C GLU A 151 -10.87 -13.60 14.85
N ASP A 152 -11.38 -14.15 13.74
CA ASP A 152 -10.64 -15.15 12.95
C ASP A 152 -9.32 -14.57 12.41
N TYR A 153 -9.31 -13.31 11.98
CA TYR A 153 -8.09 -12.64 11.54
C TYR A 153 -7.10 -12.42 12.69
N ILE A 154 -7.59 -11.95 13.85
CA ILE A 154 -6.75 -11.74 15.05
C ILE A 154 -6.09 -13.06 15.48
N ASP A 155 -6.88 -14.10 15.58
CA ASP A 155 -6.41 -15.43 15.99
C ASP A 155 -5.38 -15.99 15.01
N GLU A 156 -5.60 -15.82 13.70
CA GLU A 156 -4.67 -16.29 12.67
C GLU A 156 -3.35 -15.53 12.74
N VAL A 157 -3.35 -14.21 12.92
CA VAL A 157 -2.11 -13.43 13.08
C VAL A 157 -1.37 -13.86 14.35
N ILE A 158 -2.06 -13.99 15.49
CA ILE A 158 -1.44 -14.40 16.77
C ILE A 158 -0.86 -15.80 16.65
N SER A 159 -1.56 -16.75 16.04
CA SER A 159 -1.09 -18.12 15.87
C SER A 159 0.13 -18.24 14.95
N ASN A 160 0.27 -17.31 14.02
CA ASN A 160 1.32 -17.30 12.99
C ASN A 160 2.65 -16.72 13.49
N ILE A 161 2.62 -15.88 14.53
CA ILE A 161 3.78 -15.12 15.04
C ILE A 161 4.22 -15.62 16.40
N LYS A 162 5.54 -15.73 16.59
CA LYS A 162 6.10 -16.12 17.88
C LYS A 162 7.15 -15.10 18.32
N LEU A 163 6.93 -14.46 19.44
CA LEU A 163 7.91 -13.59 20.07
C LEU A 163 8.79 -14.41 21.06
N GLU A 164 10.08 -14.15 21.05
CA GLU A 164 11.05 -14.82 21.95
C GLU A 164 11.19 -14.09 23.29
N ARG A 165 10.85 -12.79 23.32
CA ARG A 165 10.77 -11.97 24.55
C ARG A 165 9.60 -11.01 24.49
N GLN A 166 9.15 -10.54 25.64
CA GLN A 166 8.18 -9.45 25.71
C GLN A 166 8.79 -8.15 25.15
N LEU A 167 7.99 -7.41 24.40
CA LEU A 167 8.36 -6.11 23.85
C LEU A 167 7.42 -5.02 24.39
N LYS A 168 7.96 -3.82 24.54
CA LYS A 168 7.21 -2.61 24.85
C LYS A 168 7.12 -1.75 23.61
N ILE A 169 5.93 -1.49 23.11
CA ILE A 169 5.72 -0.81 21.85
C ILE A 169 4.72 0.33 21.97
N SER A 170 4.87 1.32 21.08
CA SER A 170 3.80 2.27 20.81
C SER A 170 3.18 1.96 19.44
N ILE A 171 1.86 2.02 19.37
CA ILE A 171 1.14 1.93 18.09
C ILE A 171 0.37 3.21 17.83
N ASP A 172 0.35 3.67 16.60
CA ASP A 172 -0.40 4.82 16.13
C ASP A 172 -1.36 4.37 15.02
N CYS A 173 -2.65 4.35 15.33
CA CYS A 173 -3.69 3.96 14.38
C CYS A 173 -4.26 5.16 13.59
N GLY A 174 -3.82 6.38 13.84
CA GLY A 174 -4.27 7.59 13.15
C GLY A 174 -5.79 7.77 13.11
N ASN A 175 -6.53 7.26 14.11
CA ASN A 175 -8.00 7.15 14.12
C ASN A 175 -8.58 6.32 12.95
N GLY A 176 -7.75 5.55 12.27
CA GLY A 176 -8.10 4.69 11.13
C GLY A 176 -8.53 3.28 11.52
N ALA A 177 -8.75 2.44 10.52
CA ALA A 177 -9.29 1.10 10.69
C ALA A 177 -8.33 0.13 11.42
N ALA A 178 -7.02 0.44 11.53
CA ALA A 178 -6.08 -0.33 12.35
C ALA A 178 -6.55 -0.49 13.79
N GLY A 179 -7.24 0.52 14.36
CA GLY A 179 -7.77 0.49 15.72
C GLY A 179 -8.72 -0.67 16.01
N VAL A 180 -9.32 -1.26 14.99
CA VAL A 180 -10.22 -2.44 15.14
C VAL A 180 -9.46 -3.69 15.58
N VAL A 181 -8.19 -3.85 15.16
CA VAL A 181 -7.44 -5.12 15.32
C VAL A 181 -6.07 -4.96 15.96
N ALA A 182 -5.32 -3.88 15.67
CA ALA A 182 -3.89 -3.80 15.93
C ALA A 182 -3.53 -3.95 17.41
N GLN A 183 -4.17 -3.20 18.31
CA GLN A 183 -3.88 -3.28 19.75
C GLN A 183 -4.12 -4.69 20.28
N ARG A 184 -5.25 -5.30 19.92
CA ARG A 184 -5.62 -6.64 20.37
C ARG A 184 -4.66 -7.72 19.90
N ILE A 185 -4.16 -7.60 18.67
CA ILE A 185 -3.15 -8.50 18.10
C ILE A 185 -1.85 -8.39 18.89
N TYR A 186 -1.33 -7.19 19.08
CA TYR A 186 -0.01 -7.04 19.71
C TYR A 186 -0.05 -7.35 21.21
N GLU A 187 -1.14 -7.04 21.92
CA GLU A 187 -1.37 -7.51 23.28
C GLU A 187 -1.49 -9.04 23.34
N GLY A 188 -2.20 -9.65 22.38
CA GLY A 188 -2.31 -11.10 22.24
C GLY A 188 -0.98 -11.81 21.96
N LEU A 189 -0.04 -11.13 21.29
CA LEU A 189 1.34 -11.57 21.10
C LEU A 189 2.20 -11.42 22.37
N GLY A 190 1.68 -10.81 23.44
CA GLY A 190 2.36 -10.60 24.70
C GLY A 190 3.13 -9.28 24.82
N CYS A 191 2.91 -8.33 23.92
CA CYS A 191 3.52 -7.00 24.02
C CYS A 191 2.84 -6.14 25.10
N GLU A 192 3.62 -5.23 25.71
CA GLU A 192 3.10 -4.08 26.45
C GLU A 192 2.86 -2.94 25.44
N VAL A 193 1.59 -2.57 25.21
CA VAL A 193 1.19 -1.68 24.12
C VAL A 193 0.76 -0.32 24.65
N GLU A 194 1.39 0.75 24.17
CA GLU A 194 0.90 2.14 24.29
C GLU A 194 0.17 2.51 23.01
N GLY A 195 -1.17 2.54 23.06
CA GLY A 195 -2.03 2.87 21.92
C GLY A 195 -2.24 4.38 21.77
N LEU A 196 -1.97 4.90 20.56
CA LEU A 196 -2.24 6.27 20.16
C LEU A 196 -3.33 6.27 19.09
N PHE A 197 -4.36 7.09 19.30
CA PHE A 197 -5.43 7.33 18.32
C PHE A 197 -6.07 6.04 17.78
N CYS A 198 -6.25 5.04 18.66
CA CYS A 198 -6.83 3.74 18.29
C CYS A 198 -8.36 3.78 18.21
N ASP A 199 -9.01 4.82 18.75
CA ASP A 199 -10.45 5.02 18.57
C ASP A 199 -10.75 5.41 17.11
N LEU A 200 -11.68 4.69 16.48
CA LEU A 200 -12.09 4.92 15.12
C LEU A 200 -12.81 6.27 14.97
N ASN A 201 -12.26 7.17 14.16
CA ASN A 201 -12.88 8.46 13.87
C ASN A 201 -12.57 8.91 12.44
N GLY A 202 -13.58 8.86 11.57
CA GLY A 202 -13.43 9.20 10.13
C GLY A 202 -13.13 10.66 9.82
N GLU A 203 -13.06 11.55 10.82
CA GLU A 203 -12.59 12.94 10.67
C GLU A 203 -11.08 13.07 10.81
N PHE A 204 -10.39 12.05 11.35
CA PHE A 204 -8.93 12.04 11.60
C PHE A 204 -8.44 13.28 12.38
N PRO A 205 -8.96 13.54 13.60
CA PRO A 205 -8.79 14.83 14.27
C PRO A 205 -7.37 15.08 14.79
N ASN A 206 -6.53 14.04 14.92
CA ASN A 206 -5.20 14.18 15.51
C ASN A 206 -4.13 14.48 14.45
N HIS A 207 -4.06 13.69 13.41
CA HIS A 207 -3.19 13.91 12.25
C HIS A 207 -3.73 13.13 11.05
N HIS A 208 -3.23 13.47 9.88
CA HIS A 208 -3.55 12.74 8.66
C HIS A 208 -2.98 11.31 8.72
N PRO A 209 -3.78 10.24 8.46
CA PRO A 209 -3.35 8.85 8.61
C PRO A 209 -2.47 8.38 7.43
N ASP A 210 -1.29 8.94 7.33
CA ASP A 210 -0.26 8.60 6.34
C ASP A 210 1.10 8.48 7.05
N PRO A 211 1.55 7.26 7.41
CA PRO A 211 2.79 7.04 8.15
C PRO A 211 4.05 7.28 7.32
N SER A 212 3.93 7.54 6.01
CA SER A 212 5.07 7.89 5.16
C SER A 212 5.59 9.32 5.38
N ARG A 213 4.81 10.15 6.11
CA ARG A 213 5.09 11.56 6.34
C ARG A 213 5.64 11.78 7.75
N PRO A 214 6.84 12.36 7.90
CA PRO A 214 7.44 12.63 9.22
C PRO A 214 6.55 13.47 10.15
N GLU A 215 5.76 14.38 9.60
CA GLU A 215 4.82 15.21 10.37
C GLU A 215 3.70 14.42 11.02
N ASN A 216 3.32 13.25 10.48
CA ASN A 216 2.22 12.43 10.97
C ASN A 216 2.66 11.39 12.02
N VAL A 217 3.96 11.14 12.16
CA VAL A 217 4.50 10.15 13.11
C VAL A 217 5.16 10.78 14.35
N LYS A 218 4.97 12.09 14.56
CA LYS A 218 5.60 12.82 15.68
C LYS A 218 5.18 12.30 17.05
N ASP A 219 3.93 11.93 17.19
CA ASP A 219 3.40 11.48 18.48
C ASP A 219 3.93 10.09 18.82
N VAL A 220 4.00 9.17 17.87
CA VAL A 220 4.60 7.85 18.10
C VAL A 220 6.12 7.96 18.35
N ILE A 221 6.86 8.85 17.67
CA ILE A 221 8.26 9.15 17.96
C ILE A 221 8.44 9.63 19.40
N LYS A 222 7.58 10.57 19.83
CA LYS A 222 7.60 11.09 21.20
C LYS A 222 7.28 10.01 22.23
N SER A 223 6.27 9.15 21.96
CA SER A 223 5.93 8.03 22.84
C SER A 223 7.12 7.09 22.99
N VAL A 224 7.71 6.62 21.89
CA VAL A 224 8.85 5.70 21.89
C VAL A 224 10.04 6.28 22.67
N THR A 225 10.46 7.51 22.35
CA THR A 225 11.66 8.12 22.94
C THR A 225 11.47 8.48 24.43
N LYS A 226 10.29 9.03 24.79
CA LYS A 226 10.00 9.43 26.17
C LYS A 226 9.88 8.22 27.10
N ASN A 227 9.21 7.16 26.64
CA ASN A 227 8.91 5.98 27.44
C ASN A 227 9.95 4.86 27.27
N LYS A 228 10.97 5.09 26.42
CA LYS A 228 12.06 4.13 26.11
C LYS A 228 11.49 2.78 25.66
N LEU A 229 10.64 2.81 24.66
CA LEU A 229 9.99 1.63 24.11
C LEU A 229 10.92 0.94 23.09
N ASP A 230 10.70 -0.33 22.87
CA ASP A 230 11.47 -1.15 21.90
C ASP A 230 11.15 -0.76 20.44
N LEU A 231 9.93 -0.26 20.16
CA LEU A 231 9.49 0.06 18.79
C LEU A 231 8.26 0.96 18.79
N GLY A 232 8.12 1.75 17.71
CA GLY A 232 6.88 2.41 17.32
C GLY A 232 6.37 1.85 15.99
N LEU A 233 5.07 1.60 15.90
CA LEU A 233 4.37 1.19 14.68
C LEU A 233 3.28 2.20 14.35
N ALA A 234 3.17 2.63 13.10
CA ALA A 234 2.14 3.55 12.64
C ALA A 234 1.46 3.01 11.38
N PHE A 235 0.15 3.25 11.26
CA PHE A 235 -0.65 2.71 10.17
C PHE A 235 -1.33 3.82 9.39
N ASP A 236 -1.63 3.54 8.11
CA ASP A 236 -2.48 4.43 7.34
C ASP A 236 -3.98 4.15 7.60
N GLY A 237 -4.85 4.94 6.96
CA GLY A 237 -6.28 4.96 7.28
C GLY A 237 -6.99 3.62 7.16
N ASP A 238 -6.54 2.71 6.31
CA ASP A 238 -7.08 1.37 6.15
C ASP A 238 -6.07 0.24 6.48
N ALA A 239 -4.93 0.60 7.08
CA ALA A 239 -3.95 -0.29 7.69
C ALA A 239 -3.25 -1.27 6.72
N ASP A 240 -3.17 -0.96 5.44
CA ASP A 240 -2.39 -1.75 4.50
C ASP A 240 -0.94 -1.27 4.34
N ARG A 241 -0.55 -0.18 5.07
CA ARG A 241 0.81 0.35 5.15
C ARG A 241 1.34 0.38 6.56
N LEU A 242 2.66 0.21 6.67
CA LEU A 242 3.40 0.22 7.92
C LEU A 242 4.46 1.32 7.94
N GLY A 243 4.41 2.17 8.97
CA GLY A 243 5.50 3.01 9.42
C GLY A 243 6.19 2.39 10.64
N VAL A 244 7.52 2.44 10.69
CA VAL A 244 8.32 1.89 11.78
C VAL A 244 9.20 2.98 12.37
N ILE A 245 9.19 3.10 13.70
CA ILE A 245 10.01 4.03 14.47
C ILE A 245 10.95 3.23 15.39
N SER A 246 12.24 3.44 15.23
CA SER A 246 13.27 2.77 16.06
C SER A 246 13.24 3.26 17.51
N PRO A 247 13.90 2.54 18.44
CA PRO A 247 14.05 2.99 19.84
C PRO A 247 14.67 4.37 19.99
N SER A 248 15.53 4.77 19.04
CA SER A 248 16.15 6.09 19.01
C SER A 248 15.23 7.21 18.49
N GLY A 249 14.02 6.86 18.00
CA GLY A 249 13.07 7.80 17.40
C GLY A 249 13.33 8.07 15.91
N GLU A 250 14.17 7.28 15.25
CA GLU A 250 14.40 7.37 13.81
C GLU A 250 13.25 6.67 13.05
N MET A 251 12.70 7.35 12.05
CA MET A 251 11.75 6.74 11.12
C MET A 251 12.50 5.81 10.16
N ILE A 252 12.17 4.53 10.17
CA ILE A 252 12.76 3.52 9.31
C ILE A 252 11.93 3.40 8.03
N PHE A 253 12.49 3.85 6.92
CA PHE A 253 11.80 3.81 5.64
C PHE A 253 11.52 2.38 5.17
N PRO A 254 10.44 2.15 4.39
CA PRO A 254 10.00 0.81 4.01
C PRO A 254 11.04 -0.04 3.29
N ASP A 255 11.90 0.54 2.46
CA ASP A 255 12.99 -0.16 1.80
C ASP A 255 14.07 -0.66 2.80
N MET A 256 14.29 0.06 3.91
CA MET A 256 15.16 -0.37 5.00
C MET A 256 14.48 -1.46 5.85
N GLN A 257 13.16 -1.35 6.08
CA GLN A 257 12.38 -2.43 6.72
C GLN A 257 12.47 -3.71 5.89
N MET A 258 12.38 -3.60 4.55
CA MET A 258 12.48 -4.71 3.62
C MET A 258 13.86 -5.41 3.66
N ILE A 259 14.95 -4.70 4.02
CA ILE A 259 16.25 -5.34 4.27
C ILE A 259 16.13 -6.34 5.41
N LEU A 260 15.58 -5.93 6.57
CA LEU A 260 15.42 -6.78 7.74
C LEU A 260 14.48 -7.97 7.46
N PHE A 261 13.35 -7.72 6.81
CA PHE A 261 12.43 -8.77 6.39
C PHE A 261 13.08 -9.78 5.44
N SER A 262 13.82 -9.28 4.44
CA SER A 262 14.51 -10.12 3.46
C SER A 262 15.59 -10.98 4.11
N GLU A 263 16.44 -10.40 4.95
CA GLU A 263 17.48 -11.12 5.68
C GLU A 263 16.90 -12.20 6.58
N HIS A 264 15.82 -11.88 7.31
CA HIS A 264 15.15 -12.85 8.19
C HIS A 264 14.52 -14.01 7.41
N ILE A 265 13.79 -13.71 6.35
CA ILE A 265 13.04 -14.72 5.58
C ILE A 265 13.98 -15.63 4.77
N LEU A 266 15.04 -15.05 4.18
CA LEU A 266 16.01 -15.77 3.36
C LEU A 266 16.90 -16.72 4.16
N LYS A 267 17.09 -16.50 5.47
CA LYS A 267 17.76 -17.47 6.36
C LYS A 267 17.08 -18.86 6.34
N LYS A 268 15.73 -18.86 6.25
CA LYS A 268 14.93 -20.10 6.22
C LYS A 268 14.60 -20.55 4.79
N ASN A 269 14.60 -19.61 3.83
CA ASN A 269 14.16 -19.82 2.44
C ASN A 269 15.21 -19.28 1.45
N PRO A 270 16.44 -19.86 1.40
CA PRO A 270 17.48 -19.40 0.48
C PRO A 270 17.05 -19.59 -0.98
N ASN A 271 17.61 -18.76 -1.87
CA ASN A 271 17.32 -18.68 -3.30
C ASN A 271 15.89 -18.22 -3.66
N SER A 272 15.11 -17.77 -2.66
CA SER A 272 13.78 -17.24 -2.92
C SER A 272 13.82 -15.85 -3.54
N LYS A 273 12.74 -15.50 -4.22
CA LYS A 273 12.59 -14.21 -4.91
C LYS A 273 11.93 -13.19 -3.97
N ILE A 274 12.43 -11.96 -4.03
CA ILE A 274 11.90 -10.81 -3.30
C ILE A 274 11.56 -9.73 -4.32
N VAL A 275 10.33 -9.23 -4.30
CA VAL A 275 9.84 -8.18 -5.20
C VAL A 275 9.91 -6.83 -4.49
N PHE A 276 10.34 -5.78 -5.19
CA PHE A 276 10.32 -4.40 -4.68
C PHE A 276 10.10 -3.39 -5.80
N ASP A 277 9.60 -2.20 -5.46
CA ASP A 277 9.32 -1.19 -6.48
C ASP A 277 10.58 -0.38 -6.89
N VAL A 278 10.49 0.27 -8.04
CA VAL A 278 11.60 1.06 -8.62
C VAL A 278 12.09 2.22 -7.74
N LYS A 279 11.35 2.60 -6.70
CA LYS A 279 11.70 3.67 -5.76
C LYS A 279 12.60 3.19 -4.64
N CYS A 280 12.69 1.87 -4.41
CA CYS A 280 13.49 1.32 -3.33
C CYS A 280 15.00 1.56 -3.53
N SER A 281 15.71 1.68 -2.41
CA SER A 281 17.16 1.84 -2.35
C SER A 281 17.91 0.69 -3.02
N LYS A 282 19.03 1.00 -3.66
CA LYS A 282 20.01 0.01 -4.15
C LYS A 282 20.55 -0.90 -3.03
N LEU A 283 20.49 -0.42 -1.78
CA LEU A 283 20.89 -1.20 -0.60
C LEU A 283 20.01 -2.44 -0.39
N LEU A 284 18.72 -2.35 -0.71
CA LEU A 284 17.80 -3.49 -0.61
C LEU A 284 18.19 -4.60 -1.58
N GLU A 285 18.47 -4.27 -2.83
CA GLU A 285 18.95 -5.25 -3.82
C GLU A 285 20.25 -5.94 -3.36
N LYS A 286 21.22 -5.14 -2.87
CA LYS A 286 22.48 -5.66 -2.32
C LYS A 286 22.26 -6.61 -1.13
N ALA A 287 21.33 -6.27 -0.22
CA ALA A 287 21.02 -7.08 0.96
C ALA A 287 20.36 -8.41 0.56
N ILE A 288 19.43 -8.38 -0.41
CA ILE A 288 18.79 -9.59 -0.94
C ILE A 288 19.83 -10.54 -1.55
N LEU A 289 20.71 -10.02 -2.41
CA LEU A 289 21.79 -10.82 -3.04
C LEU A 289 22.77 -11.38 -1.99
N LYS A 290 23.18 -10.58 -1.01
CA LYS A 290 24.06 -11.00 0.10
C LYS A 290 23.42 -12.12 0.92
N SER A 291 22.11 -12.13 1.06
CA SER A 291 21.35 -13.15 1.79
C SER A 291 20.97 -14.37 0.92
N ASN A 292 21.59 -14.53 -0.25
CA ASN A 292 21.29 -15.58 -1.23
C ASN A 292 19.84 -15.56 -1.73
N GLY A 293 19.22 -14.38 -1.85
CA GLY A 293 17.93 -14.19 -2.50
C GLY A 293 18.07 -13.72 -3.95
N THR A 294 16.95 -13.67 -4.66
CA THR A 294 16.85 -13.14 -6.03
C THR A 294 16.02 -11.87 -6.02
N PRO A 295 16.59 -10.67 -6.23
CA PRO A 295 15.87 -9.42 -6.30
C PRO A 295 15.07 -9.31 -7.61
N ILE A 296 13.84 -8.80 -7.52
CA ILE A 296 12.97 -8.54 -8.67
C ILE A 296 12.40 -7.13 -8.53
N MET A 297 12.87 -6.22 -9.37
CA MET A 297 12.35 -4.86 -9.42
C MET A 297 11.02 -4.84 -10.21
N SER A 298 10.04 -4.08 -9.72
CA SER A 298 8.69 -3.97 -10.26
C SER A 298 8.27 -2.51 -10.44
N LYS A 299 7.20 -2.30 -11.19
CA LYS A 299 6.49 -1.01 -11.20
C LYS A 299 5.95 -0.68 -9.82
N THR A 300 5.86 0.61 -9.51
CA THR A 300 5.19 1.11 -8.30
C THR A 300 3.68 0.94 -8.40
N GLY A 301 3.08 0.39 -7.34
CA GLY A 301 1.65 0.17 -7.17
C GLY A 301 1.35 -1.22 -6.63
N HIS A 302 0.57 -1.29 -5.56
CA HIS A 302 0.30 -2.52 -4.82
C HIS A 302 -0.25 -3.66 -5.72
N THR A 303 -1.01 -3.33 -6.76
CA THR A 303 -1.51 -4.32 -7.75
C THR A 303 -0.39 -4.89 -8.62
N PHE A 304 0.60 -4.08 -8.99
CA PHE A 304 1.76 -4.53 -9.76
C PHE A 304 2.66 -5.43 -8.91
N ILE A 305 2.87 -5.07 -7.64
CA ILE A 305 3.65 -5.90 -6.71
C ILE A 305 2.97 -7.25 -6.49
N LYS A 306 1.65 -7.28 -6.18
CA LYS A 306 0.86 -8.53 -6.04
C LYS A 306 0.94 -9.40 -7.30
N THR A 307 0.85 -8.80 -8.47
CA THR A 307 0.98 -9.50 -9.76
C THR A 307 2.39 -10.06 -9.95
N SER A 308 3.43 -9.27 -9.61
CA SER A 308 4.83 -9.70 -9.72
C SER A 308 5.14 -10.83 -8.72
N ILE A 309 4.64 -10.77 -7.50
CA ILE A 309 4.77 -11.85 -6.50
C ILE A 309 4.23 -13.17 -7.07
N ARG A 310 3.00 -13.17 -7.59
CA ARG A 310 2.39 -14.37 -8.16
C ARG A 310 3.15 -14.90 -9.38
N LYS A 311 3.45 -14.01 -10.35
CA LYS A 311 4.15 -14.39 -11.59
C LYS A 311 5.51 -15.02 -11.31
N ASN A 312 6.20 -14.55 -10.28
CA ASN A 312 7.55 -14.98 -9.95
C ASN A 312 7.60 -16.01 -8.83
N ASN A 313 6.47 -16.33 -8.20
CA ASN A 313 6.40 -17.12 -6.97
C ASN A 313 7.34 -16.55 -5.88
N ALA A 314 7.30 -15.23 -5.70
CA ALA A 314 8.11 -14.56 -4.71
C ALA A 314 7.50 -14.73 -3.31
N ILE A 315 8.34 -14.78 -2.28
CA ILE A 315 7.90 -15.02 -0.90
C ILE A 315 7.72 -13.75 -0.08
N LEU A 316 8.21 -12.62 -0.60
CA LEU A 316 8.09 -11.29 0.00
C LEU A 316 8.01 -10.25 -1.11
N GLY A 317 7.23 -9.20 -0.87
CA GLY A 317 7.22 -7.99 -1.68
C GLY A 317 7.11 -6.75 -0.84
N GLY A 318 7.52 -5.60 -1.38
CA GLY A 318 7.38 -4.33 -0.69
C GLY A 318 7.48 -3.12 -1.61
N GLU A 319 6.92 -2.02 -1.13
CA GLU A 319 6.97 -0.73 -1.80
C GLU A 319 7.52 0.36 -0.87
N MET A 320 8.15 1.36 -1.45
CA MET A 320 8.60 2.55 -0.72
C MET A 320 7.46 3.31 -0.02
N SER A 321 6.22 3.06 -0.44
CA SER A 321 5.02 3.63 0.17
C SER A 321 4.59 2.98 1.49
N GLY A 322 5.21 1.86 1.90
CA GLY A 322 4.89 1.13 3.14
C GLY A 322 4.01 -0.11 2.98
N HIS A 323 3.55 -0.42 1.76
CA HIS A 323 2.89 -1.69 1.50
C HIS A 323 3.89 -2.84 1.56
N ILE A 324 3.68 -3.82 2.42
CA ILE A 324 4.51 -5.02 2.60
C ILE A 324 3.64 -6.26 2.41
N PHE A 325 4.15 -7.22 1.64
CA PHE A 325 3.42 -8.40 1.19
C PHE A 325 4.20 -9.66 1.55
N PHE A 326 3.80 -10.35 2.61
CA PHE A 326 4.38 -11.65 2.96
C PHE A 326 3.65 -12.77 2.23
N ASN A 327 4.41 -13.66 1.58
CA ASN A 327 3.88 -14.83 0.85
C ASN A 327 4.62 -16.12 1.22
N ASP A 328 5.29 -16.12 2.38
CA ASP A 328 5.93 -17.31 2.97
C ASP A 328 4.99 -18.07 3.89
N ARG A 329 4.30 -17.34 4.80
CA ARG A 329 3.35 -17.87 5.79
C ARG A 329 2.03 -17.10 5.78
N TRP A 330 1.85 -16.17 4.84
CA TRP A 330 0.69 -15.29 4.68
C TRP A 330 0.28 -15.24 3.20
N PRO A 331 -0.98 -14.96 2.86
CA PRO A 331 -1.47 -15.14 1.47
C PRO A 331 -1.01 -14.09 0.43
N GLY A 332 -0.01 -13.27 0.71
CA GLY A 332 0.62 -12.38 -0.27
C GLY A 332 -0.15 -11.09 -0.57
N PHE A 333 -1.05 -10.66 0.29
CA PHE A 333 -1.64 -9.33 0.22
C PHE A 333 -0.90 -8.31 1.11
N ASP A 334 -1.13 -7.02 0.86
CA ASP A 334 -0.60 -5.91 1.63
C ASP A 334 -1.26 -5.84 3.02
N ASP A 335 -0.44 -5.92 4.06
CA ASP A 335 -0.92 -6.00 5.43
C ASP A 335 0.05 -5.31 6.38
N GLY A 336 -0.27 -4.07 6.76
CA GLY A 336 0.57 -3.29 7.66
C GLY A 336 0.60 -3.87 9.08
N VAL A 337 -0.53 -4.43 9.54
CA VAL A 337 -0.63 -5.00 10.89
C VAL A 337 0.18 -6.30 10.99
N TYR A 338 0.04 -7.19 10.03
CA TYR A 338 0.85 -8.42 9.97
C TYR A 338 2.34 -8.10 9.78
N ALA A 339 2.68 -7.12 8.92
CA ALA A 339 4.06 -6.70 8.74
C ALA A 339 4.67 -6.13 10.04
N GLY A 340 3.89 -5.38 10.83
CA GLY A 340 4.28 -4.98 12.18
C GLY A 340 4.57 -6.17 13.10
N ALA A 341 3.69 -7.17 13.12
CA ALA A 341 3.89 -8.40 13.90
C ALA A 341 5.15 -9.17 13.46
N ARG A 342 5.45 -9.24 12.16
CA ARG A 342 6.69 -9.82 11.61
C ARG A 342 7.94 -9.02 12.03
N MET A 343 7.84 -7.69 12.14
CA MET A 343 8.93 -6.86 12.66
C MET A 343 9.19 -7.15 14.13
N LEU A 344 8.14 -7.30 14.94
CA LEU A 344 8.27 -7.69 16.36
C LEU A 344 8.90 -9.09 16.51
N GLU A 345 8.57 -10.04 15.63
CA GLU A 345 9.20 -11.36 15.60
C GLU A 345 10.72 -11.24 15.40
N ILE A 346 11.17 -10.39 14.47
CA ILE A 346 12.61 -10.15 14.22
C ILE A 346 13.27 -9.51 15.44
N ILE A 347 12.69 -8.44 15.98
CA ILE A 347 13.26 -7.71 17.12
C ILE A 347 13.33 -8.59 18.37
N SER A 348 12.27 -9.39 18.64
CA SER A 348 12.24 -10.26 19.82
C SER A 348 13.30 -11.34 19.78
N SER A 349 13.72 -11.78 18.59
CA SER A 349 14.75 -12.81 18.40
C SER A 349 16.18 -12.26 18.39
N SER A 350 16.35 -10.92 18.43
CA SER A 350 17.66 -10.28 18.49
C SER A 350 18.13 -10.05 19.93
N GLU A 351 19.42 -10.22 20.16
CA GLU A 351 20.10 -9.83 21.41
C GLU A 351 20.43 -8.34 21.45
N GLU A 352 20.28 -7.62 20.32
CA GLU A 352 20.55 -6.20 20.23
C GLU A 352 19.35 -5.35 20.68
N ASP A 353 19.62 -4.29 21.44
CA ASP A 353 18.60 -3.34 21.89
C ASP A 353 18.02 -2.51 20.74
N ASP A 354 18.79 -2.28 19.68
CA ASP A 354 18.37 -1.54 18.49
C ASP A 354 19.02 -2.11 17.22
N ILE A 355 18.28 -2.96 16.52
CA ILE A 355 18.73 -3.60 15.28
C ILE A 355 18.81 -2.62 14.09
N PHE A 356 18.23 -1.43 14.22
CA PHE A 356 18.16 -0.44 13.14
C PHE A 356 19.44 0.42 13.04
N LYS A 357 20.24 0.50 14.12
CA LYS A 357 21.46 1.32 14.17
C LYS A 357 22.49 0.91 13.14
N ASP A 358 22.54 -0.38 12.79
CA ASP A 358 23.52 -0.96 11.86
C ASP A 358 23.00 -1.06 10.42
N LEU A 359 21.77 -0.57 10.16
CA LEU A 359 21.26 -0.47 8.79
C LEU A 359 22.17 0.42 7.95
N PRO A 360 22.51 0.00 6.72
CA PRO A 360 23.34 0.81 5.84
C PRO A 360 22.60 2.09 5.46
N LYS A 361 23.35 3.21 5.37
CA LYS A 361 22.78 4.53 5.04
C LYS A 361 23.46 5.10 3.81
N LEU A 362 22.64 5.66 2.92
CA LEU A 362 23.08 6.47 1.78
C LEU A 362 22.45 7.86 1.89
N VAL A 363 23.05 8.81 1.17
CA VAL A 363 22.46 10.15 1.05
C VAL A 363 21.33 10.07 0.03
N SER A 364 20.10 10.37 0.43
CA SER A 364 18.93 10.30 -0.46
C SER A 364 18.07 11.55 -0.36
N THR A 365 17.32 11.83 -1.41
CA THR A 365 16.24 12.81 -1.35
C THR A 365 14.95 12.15 -0.85
N PRO A 366 14.04 12.90 -0.21
CA PRO A 366 12.64 12.51 -0.20
C PRO A 366 12.11 12.40 -1.64
N GLU A 367 10.87 11.89 -1.80
CA GLU A 367 10.19 11.98 -3.09
C GLU A 367 9.97 13.45 -3.45
N ILE A 368 10.44 13.85 -4.63
CA ILE A 368 10.26 15.18 -5.17
C ILE A 368 9.10 15.11 -6.17
N ASN A 369 8.09 15.94 -5.97
CA ASN A 369 6.89 15.97 -6.81
C ASN A 369 6.90 17.25 -7.65
N ILE A 370 6.93 17.11 -8.98
CA ILE A 370 6.79 18.21 -9.91
C ILE A 370 5.34 18.24 -10.42
N PRO A 371 4.54 19.26 -10.09
CA PRO A 371 3.19 19.39 -10.59
C PRO A 371 3.16 19.43 -12.13
N THR A 372 2.27 18.65 -12.73
CA THR A 372 2.03 18.65 -14.17
C THR A 372 0.56 18.35 -14.46
N LYS A 373 0.13 18.44 -15.73
CA LYS A 373 -1.22 18.00 -16.09
C LYS A 373 -1.29 16.49 -16.17
N ASP A 374 -2.42 15.93 -15.75
CA ASP A 374 -2.63 14.48 -15.75
C ASP A 374 -2.53 13.87 -17.15
N GLU A 375 -2.95 14.62 -18.17
CA GLU A 375 -2.89 14.26 -19.58
C GLU A 375 -1.47 14.28 -20.18
N ASP A 376 -0.57 15.12 -19.63
CA ASP A 376 0.77 15.35 -20.19
C ASP A 376 1.85 14.47 -19.56
N LYS A 377 1.66 13.99 -18.32
CA LYS A 377 2.71 13.35 -17.52
C LYS A 377 3.35 12.13 -18.18
N PHE A 378 2.57 11.31 -18.90
CA PHE A 378 3.10 10.12 -19.58
C PHE A 378 3.86 10.50 -20.85
N ALA A 379 3.35 11.48 -21.61
CA ALA A 379 4.03 11.99 -22.81
C ALA A 379 5.40 12.61 -22.46
N ILE A 380 5.47 13.34 -21.33
CA ILE A 380 6.75 13.89 -20.83
C ILE A 380 7.75 12.76 -20.53
N ILE A 381 7.31 11.66 -19.89
CA ILE A 381 8.18 10.51 -19.61
C ILE A 381 8.65 9.85 -20.89
N ASP A 382 7.78 9.67 -21.89
CA ASP A 382 8.14 9.05 -23.16
C ASP A 382 9.15 9.94 -23.93
N GLU A 383 8.94 11.25 -23.96
CA GLU A 383 9.87 12.20 -24.54
C GLU A 383 11.22 12.25 -23.79
N PHE A 384 11.18 12.13 -22.44
CA PHE A 384 12.40 12.06 -21.65
C PHE A 384 13.20 10.78 -21.95
N LYS A 385 12.54 9.64 -22.12
CA LYS A 385 13.19 8.39 -22.55
C LYS A 385 13.89 8.51 -23.88
N GLU A 386 13.26 9.19 -24.84
CA GLU A 386 13.80 9.34 -26.19
C GLU A 386 14.99 10.34 -26.26
N LYS A 387 14.91 11.42 -25.51
CA LYS A 387 15.86 12.55 -25.64
C LYS A 387 16.96 12.57 -24.57
N SER A 388 16.81 11.79 -23.50
CA SER A 388 17.80 11.79 -22.42
C SER A 388 19.06 11.01 -22.81
N ASN A 389 20.19 11.50 -22.31
CA ASN A 389 21.47 10.80 -22.40
C ASN A 389 22.12 10.78 -21.01
N PHE A 390 22.47 9.59 -20.56
CA PHE A 390 23.13 9.34 -19.28
C PHE A 390 24.39 8.50 -19.52
N GLU A 391 25.49 9.18 -19.82
CA GLU A 391 26.77 8.53 -20.08
C GLU A 391 27.23 7.72 -18.86
N GLY A 392 27.55 6.44 -19.05
CA GLY A 392 27.98 5.53 -17.99
C GLY A 392 26.85 5.02 -17.08
N GLY A 393 25.60 5.43 -17.29
CA GLY A 393 24.44 4.98 -16.51
C GLY A 393 23.77 3.73 -17.09
N ASN A 394 23.39 2.79 -16.24
CA ASN A 394 22.52 1.67 -16.58
C ASN A 394 21.05 2.09 -16.49
N ILE A 395 20.33 2.03 -17.61
CA ILE A 395 18.93 2.49 -17.69
C ILE A 395 17.99 1.33 -17.43
N ILE A 396 17.03 1.56 -16.49
CA ILE A 396 15.92 0.67 -16.16
C ILE A 396 14.62 1.44 -16.44
N ASP A 397 13.83 0.98 -17.40
CA ASP A 397 12.65 1.69 -17.93
C ASP A 397 11.30 1.01 -17.61
N ILE A 398 11.28 0.15 -16.60
CA ILE A 398 10.06 -0.59 -16.19
C ILE A 398 8.93 0.32 -15.70
N ASP A 399 9.27 1.47 -15.07
CA ASP A 399 8.29 2.45 -14.58
C ASP A 399 8.92 3.86 -14.60
N GLY A 400 8.76 4.56 -15.69
CA GLY A 400 9.51 5.78 -15.95
C GLY A 400 10.94 5.47 -16.42
N ILE A 401 11.90 6.20 -15.90
CA ILE A 401 13.33 5.99 -16.12
C ILE A 401 14.08 6.01 -14.77
N ARG A 402 14.70 4.90 -14.42
CA ARG A 402 15.70 4.82 -13.35
C ARG A 402 17.06 4.63 -13.99
N VAL A 403 18.03 5.47 -13.60
CA VAL A 403 19.40 5.40 -14.10
C VAL A 403 20.30 5.07 -12.94
N GLU A 404 21.01 3.96 -13.01
CA GLU A 404 21.95 3.52 -11.98
C GLU A 404 23.40 3.74 -12.43
N PHE A 405 24.16 4.38 -11.55
CA PHE A 405 25.61 4.55 -11.64
C PHE A 405 26.29 3.70 -10.56
N ASP A 406 27.61 3.61 -10.58
CA ASP A 406 28.36 2.84 -9.57
C ASP A 406 28.09 3.33 -8.15
N ASP A 407 28.02 4.65 -7.95
CA ASP A 407 27.96 5.36 -6.68
C ASP A 407 26.62 6.06 -6.38
N GLY A 408 25.58 5.81 -7.18
CA GLY A 408 24.24 6.37 -6.95
C GLY A 408 23.24 6.05 -8.05
N TRP A 409 22.03 6.57 -7.92
CA TRP A 409 20.97 6.45 -8.92
C TRP A 409 19.99 7.62 -8.88
N GLY A 410 19.29 7.83 -9.98
CA GLY A 410 18.16 8.76 -10.07
C GLY A 410 16.96 8.12 -10.76
N LEU A 411 15.78 8.56 -10.40
CA LEU A 411 14.49 8.11 -10.96
C LEU A 411 13.66 9.31 -11.37
N LEU A 412 13.02 9.22 -12.53
CA LEU A 412 11.92 10.07 -12.97
C LEU A 412 10.77 9.18 -13.47
N ARG A 413 9.58 9.35 -12.92
CA ARG A 413 8.37 8.61 -13.32
C ARG A 413 7.11 9.46 -13.25
N ALA A 414 6.05 9.05 -13.97
CA ALA A 414 4.73 9.64 -13.80
C ALA A 414 4.01 8.99 -12.60
N SER A 415 3.35 9.80 -11.77
CA SER A 415 2.49 9.27 -10.72
C SER A 415 1.25 8.58 -11.29
N ASN A 416 0.87 7.42 -10.75
CA ASN A 416 -0.36 6.71 -11.14
C ASN A 416 -1.62 7.30 -10.47
N THR A 417 -1.44 8.07 -9.39
CA THR A 417 -2.54 8.52 -8.52
C THR A 417 -2.72 10.03 -8.49
N SER A 418 -1.71 10.80 -8.92
CA SER A 418 -1.68 12.26 -8.82
C SER A 418 -1.15 12.90 -10.10
N PRO A 419 -1.51 14.14 -10.41
CA PRO A 419 -1.03 14.88 -11.59
C PRO A 419 0.38 15.47 -11.34
N VAL A 420 1.36 14.58 -11.07
CA VAL A 420 2.76 14.96 -10.81
C VAL A 420 3.72 13.99 -11.50
N LEU A 421 4.91 14.50 -11.80
CA LEU A 421 6.10 13.68 -12.00
C LEU A 421 6.77 13.47 -10.64
N VAL A 422 7.28 12.26 -10.41
CA VAL A 422 7.95 11.86 -9.17
C VAL A 422 9.42 11.63 -9.46
N LEU A 423 10.30 12.30 -8.70
CA LEU A 423 11.73 12.04 -8.73
C LEU A 423 12.23 11.56 -7.38
N ARG A 424 13.23 10.72 -7.40
CA ARG A 424 14.01 10.32 -6.22
C ARG A 424 15.47 10.09 -6.63
N PHE A 425 16.38 10.46 -5.74
CA PHE A 425 17.82 10.31 -5.95
C PHE A 425 18.47 9.72 -4.70
N GLU A 426 19.50 8.90 -4.90
CA GLU A 426 20.28 8.30 -3.82
C GLU A 426 21.71 8.12 -4.28
N ALA A 427 22.68 8.40 -3.40
CA ALA A 427 24.09 8.25 -3.70
C ALA A 427 24.95 8.03 -2.44
N ASP A 428 26.20 7.59 -2.65
CA ASP A 428 27.18 7.37 -1.60
C ASP A 428 27.65 8.68 -0.92
N SER A 429 27.50 9.82 -1.62
CA SER A 429 27.85 11.14 -1.12
C SER A 429 26.89 12.24 -1.58
N ALA A 430 26.82 13.34 -0.80
CA ALA A 430 26.04 14.51 -1.18
C ALA A 430 26.54 15.15 -2.51
N LYS A 431 27.82 15.05 -2.80
CA LYS A 431 28.41 15.53 -4.06
C LYS A 431 27.86 14.75 -5.23
N THR A 432 27.98 13.42 -5.20
CA THR A 432 27.44 12.51 -6.24
C THR A 432 25.94 12.66 -6.40
N LEU A 433 25.22 12.78 -5.28
CA LEU A 433 23.77 13.02 -5.32
C LEU A 433 23.41 14.26 -6.14
N ASN A 434 24.13 15.38 -5.91
CA ASN A 434 23.92 16.63 -6.64
C ASN A 434 24.33 16.50 -8.11
N GLU A 435 25.42 15.81 -8.43
CA GLU A 435 25.82 15.55 -9.82
C GLU A 435 24.76 14.78 -10.59
N ILE A 436 24.18 13.72 -10.00
CA ILE A 436 23.08 12.95 -10.59
C ILE A 436 21.84 13.83 -10.77
N LYS A 437 21.48 14.64 -9.76
CA LYS A 437 20.35 15.58 -9.87
C LYS A 437 20.53 16.55 -11.04
N GLU A 438 21.70 17.14 -11.19
CA GLU A 438 21.97 18.07 -12.30
C GLU A 438 21.91 17.37 -13.67
N MET A 439 22.38 16.11 -13.79
CA MET A 439 22.19 15.34 -15.03
C MET A 439 20.72 15.17 -15.40
N PHE A 440 19.85 14.90 -14.42
CA PHE A 440 18.39 14.81 -14.66
C PHE A 440 17.79 16.16 -15.04
N LYS A 441 18.19 17.26 -14.37
CA LYS A 441 17.76 18.61 -14.72
C LYS A 441 18.18 18.99 -16.14
N ASP A 442 19.41 18.71 -16.53
CA ASP A 442 19.92 19.01 -17.88
C ASP A 442 19.15 18.26 -18.97
N ASN A 443 18.75 17.01 -18.71
CA ASN A 443 17.92 16.28 -19.64
C ASN A 443 16.45 16.79 -19.65
N LEU A 444 15.89 17.17 -18.51
CA LEU A 444 14.55 17.77 -18.43
C LEU A 444 14.48 19.14 -19.12
N ARG A 445 15.53 19.97 -19.02
CA ARG A 445 15.61 21.25 -19.74
C ARG A 445 15.47 21.14 -21.25
N LYS A 446 15.86 20.00 -21.83
CA LYS A 446 15.71 19.73 -23.28
C LYS A 446 14.24 19.51 -23.69
N ILE A 447 13.38 19.22 -22.72
CA ILE A 447 11.94 18.96 -22.91
C ILE A 447 11.14 20.20 -22.49
N ASP A 448 11.25 20.59 -21.23
CA ASP A 448 10.60 21.76 -20.67
C ASP A 448 11.42 22.29 -19.49
N ALA A 449 11.93 23.52 -19.62
CA ALA A 449 12.73 24.16 -18.58
C ALA A 449 11.94 24.39 -17.26
N SER A 450 10.60 24.45 -17.30
CA SER A 450 9.77 24.62 -16.12
C SER A 450 9.75 23.40 -15.19
N LEU A 451 10.19 22.22 -15.67
CA LEU A 451 10.26 20.96 -14.92
C LEU A 451 11.54 20.82 -14.08
N THR A 452 12.38 21.83 -14.01
CA THR A 452 13.73 21.74 -13.36
C THR A 452 13.82 22.45 -12.02
N ASP A 453 12.69 22.93 -11.47
CA ASP A 453 12.66 23.60 -10.16
C ASP A 453 12.54 22.57 -9.02
N PHE A 454 13.67 21.89 -8.71
CA PHE A 454 13.77 20.93 -7.59
C PHE A 454 15.20 20.75 -7.04
#